data_ed546b5a82062731c113715c139f52cb
#
_entry.id   ed546b5a82062731c113715c139f52cb
#
_cell.length_a   1.000
_cell.length_b   1.000
_cell.length_c   1.000
_cell.angle_alpha   90.00
_cell.angle_beta   90.00
_cell.angle_gamma   90.00
#
_symmetry.space_group_name_H-M   'P 1'
#
loop_
_entity.id
_entity.type
_entity.pdbx_description
1 polymer ?
#
loop_
_entity_poly.entity_id
_entity_poly.type
_entity_poly.pdbx_seq_one_letter_code
_entity_poly.pdbx_strand_id
1 'polypeptide(L)'
;YKDKRYDALFTRTLGWNGGDGVLTTALPGGHVFWSFNDSFYGVVDGKTRARGSCSFPRNSLMIQKGATIASGQESDDDLVWLADYVQTDNPSGERYYQARTHIRHPKASLSDAEIQKGEIDQDYCYWAGDAVVYDDPAHGKILQMLWTGVEPGSLKNIDGCLREYSLE
;
A
#
# COMPACT_ATOMS: atom_id res chain seq x y z
N TYR A 1 6.19 -23.67 2.77
CA TYR A 1 4.83 -23.98 2.26
C TYR A 1 4.30 -22.73 1.56
N LYS A 2 3.83 -22.90 0.33
CA LYS A 2 3.23 -21.85 -0.49
C LYS A 2 1.71 -21.87 -0.33
N ASP A 3 1.10 -20.79 0.13
CA ASP A 3 -0.36 -20.70 0.21
C ASP A 3 -0.93 -20.24 -1.12
N LYS A 4 -1.54 -21.16 -1.85
CA LYS A 4 -2.10 -20.90 -3.18
C LYS A 4 -3.24 -19.88 -3.18
N ARG A 5 -3.93 -19.70 -2.05
CA ARG A 5 -5.01 -18.70 -1.91
C ARG A 5 -4.45 -17.30 -1.98
N TYR A 6 -3.42 -17.03 -1.18
CA TYR A 6 -2.73 -15.73 -1.20
C TYR A 6 -1.97 -15.50 -2.49
N ASP A 7 -1.37 -16.55 -3.08
CA ASP A 7 -0.76 -16.44 -4.40
C ASP A 7 -1.78 -15.97 -5.45
N ALA A 8 -2.98 -16.57 -5.49
CA ALA A 8 -4.02 -16.19 -6.42
C ALA A 8 -4.46 -14.74 -6.19
N LEU A 9 -4.68 -14.36 -4.91
CA LEU A 9 -5.12 -13.03 -4.51
C LEU A 9 -4.12 -11.94 -4.91
N PHE A 10 -2.83 -12.20 -4.76
CA PHE A 10 -1.77 -11.23 -5.08
C PHE A 10 -1.23 -11.36 -6.52
N THR A 11 -1.68 -12.34 -7.30
CA THR A 11 -1.35 -12.46 -8.72
C THR A 11 -2.32 -11.61 -9.55
N ARG A 12 -2.14 -10.30 -9.48
CA ARG A 12 -3.06 -9.32 -10.06
C ARG A 12 -2.58 -8.85 -11.43
N THR A 13 -3.53 -8.42 -12.26
CA THR A 13 -3.27 -7.78 -13.56
C THR A 13 -3.60 -6.30 -13.57
N LEU A 14 -4.28 -5.81 -12.52
CA LEU A 14 -4.71 -4.43 -12.36
C LEU A 14 -4.59 -3.99 -10.90
N GLY A 15 -4.26 -2.73 -10.67
CA GLY A 15 -4.08 -2.14 -9.34
C GLY A 15 -2.74 -2.55 -8.72
N TRP A 16 -2.71 -2.79 -7.41
CA TRP A 16 -1.51 -3.28 -6.74
C TRP A 16 -1.09 -4.63 -7.32
N ASN A 17 0.16 -4.74 -7.70
CA ASN A 17 0.67 -5.94 -8.38
C ASN A 17 2.06 -6.38 -7.92
N GLY A 18 2.56 -5.82 -6.85
CA GLY A 18 3.81 -6.20 -6.21
C GLY A 18 4.24 -5.16 -5.18
N GLY A 19 5.02 -5.58 -4.22
CA GLY A 19 5.58 -4.75 -3.16
C GLY A 19 6.47 -5.55 -2.25
N ASP A 20 7.16 -4.85 -1.36
CA ASP A 20 8.01 -5.45 -0.34
C ASP A 20 7.64 -4.96 1.06
N GLY A 21 8.42 -5.33 2.08
CA GLY A 21 8.21 -4.89 3.45
C GLY A 21 6.83 -5.22 4.01
N VAL A 22 6.31 -6.40 3.69
CA VAL A 22 4.92 -6.80 4.01
C VAL A 22 4.78 -7.10 5.50
N LEU A 23 3.93 -6.33 6.19
CA LEU A 23 3.57 -6.54 7.59
C LEU A 23 2.06 -6.68 7.73
N THR A 24 1.63 -7.40 8.74
CA THR A 24 0.19 -7.59 9.02
C THR A 24 -0.13 -7.37 10.48
N THR A 25 -1.31 -6.79 10.74
CA THR A 25 -1.82 -6.55 12.09
C THR A 25 -3.29 -6.98 12.15
N ALA A 26 -3.65 -7.72 13.20
CA ALA A 26 -5.05 -8.10 13.43
C ALA A 26 -5.89 -6.87 13.79
N LEU A 27 -7.02 -6.72 13.12
CA LEU A 27 -8.00 -5.68 13.39
C LEU A 27 -9.23 -6.23 14.14
N PRO A 28 -10.00 -5.38 14.82
CA PRO A 28 -11.30 -5.74 15.37
C PRO A 28 -12.22 -6.35 14.29
N GLY A 29 -13.16 -7.18 14.70
CA GLY A 29 -14.08 -7.83 13.78
C GLY A 29 -13.47 -8.97 12.96
N GLY A 30 -12.24 -9.37 13.26
CA GLY A 30 -11.56 -10.46 12.57
C GLY A 30 -10.99 -10.06 11.21
N HIS A 31 -10.78 -8.78 10.97
CA HIS A 31 -10.11 -8.28 9.76
C HIS A 31 -8.60 -8.30 9.93
N VAL A 32 -7.87 -8.14 8.84
CA VAL A 32 -6.40 -8.02 8.84
C VAL A 32 -5.99 -6.76 8.10
N PHE A 33 -5.19 -5.95 8.77
CA PHE A 33 -4.51 -4.82 8.17
C PHE A 33 -3.19 -5.27 7.56
N TRP A 34 -2.91 -4.80 6.35
CA TRP A 34 -1.66 -5.06 5.63
C TRP A 34 -0.99 -3.74 5.32
N SER A 35 0.29 -3.67 5.56
CA SER A 35 1.12 -2.57 5.10
C SER A 35 2.24 -3.09 4.21
N PHE A 36 2.58 -2.28 3.22
CA PHE A 36 3.62 -2.56 2.23
C PHE A 36 4.53 -1.35 2.14
N ASN A 37 5.81 -1.57 1.90
CA ASN A 37 6.73 -0.53 1.52
C ASN A 37 6.63 -0.25 0.02
N ASP A 38 7.75 -0.16 -0.68
CA ASP A 38 7.74 0.09 -2.12
C ASP A 38 6.78 -0.84 -2.85
N SER A 39 5.86 -0.26 -3.61
CA SER A 39 4.76 -0.99 -4.22
C SER A 39 4.59 -0.59 -5.68
N PHE A 40 4.06 -1.50 -6.49
CA PHE A 40 3.70 -1.24 -7.87
C PHE A 40 2.18 -1.23 -8.04
N TYR A 41 1.66 -0.16 -8.61
CA TYR A 41 0.25 -0.02 -9.00
C TYR A 41 0.14 0.27 -10.48
N GLY A 42 -0.69 -0.47 -11.19
CA GLY A 42 -0.92 -0.26 -12.61
C GLY A 42 -1.39 -1.51 -13.33
N VAL A 43 -0.94 -1.69 -14.56
CA VAL A 43 -1.35 -2.78 -15.44
C VAL A 43 -0.22 -3.79 -15.60
N VAL A 44 -0.56 -5.06 -15.48
CA VAL A 44 0.36 -6.20 -15.70
C VAL A 44 -0.21 -7.09 -16.79
N ASP A 45 0.60 -7.44 -17.78
CA ASP A 45 0.22 -8.41 -18.80
C ASP A 45 -0.05 -9.79 -18.16
N GLY A 46 -1.23 -10.33 -18.41
CA GLY A 46 -1.69 -11.57 -17.75
C GLY A 46 -0.88 -12.81 -18.14
N LYS A 47 -0.18 -12.80 -19.28
CA LYS A 47 0.61 -13.94 -19.80
C LYS A 47 2.08 -13.82 -19.47
N THR A 48 2.67 -12.68 -19.79
CA THR A 48 4.12 -12.45 -19.63
C THR A 48 4.49 -11.96 -18.24
N ARG A 49 3.51 -11.46 -17.49
CA ARG A 49 3.69 -10.78 -16.20
C ARG A 49 4.55 -9.50 -16.30
N ALA A 50 4.74 -9.01 -17.52
CA ALA A 50 5.39 -7.73 -17.71
C ALA A 50 4.53 -6.60 -17.13
N ARG A 51 5.16 -5.72 -16.36
CA ARG A 51 4.53 -4.49 -15.91
C ARG A 51 4.48 -3.51 -17.07
N GLY A 52 3.28 -3.07 -17.40
CA GLY A 52 3.05 -1.96 -18.30
C GLY A 52 3.29 -0.61 -17.59
N SER A 53 2.31 0.25 -17.68
CA SER A 53 2.37 1.52 -16.94
C SER A 53 2.00 1.31 -15.48
N CYS A 54 2.99 1.42 -14.61
CA CYS A 54 2.82 1.30 -13.17
C CYS A 54 3.39 2.54 -12.47
N SER A 55 2.65 3.06 -11.49
CA SER A 55 3.21 3.94 -10.47
C SER A 55 3.97 3.13 -9.42
N PHE A 56 4.83 3.82 -8.68
CA PHE A 56 5.68 3.19 -7.68
C PHE A 56 5.58 3.93 -6.33
N PRO A 57 4.41 3.88 -5.64
CA PRO A 57 4.28 4.49 -4.32
C PRO A 57 5.27 3.86 -3.32
N ARG A 58 5.79 4.70 -2.43
CA ARG A 58 6.77 4.31 -1.41
C ARG A 58 6.18 3.57 -0.23
N ASN A 59 4.86 3.58 -0.13
CA ASN A 59 4.12 2.76 0.82
C ASN A 59 2.67 2.64 0.37
N SER A 60 2.02 1.56 0.78
CA SER A 60 0.62 1.31 0.52
C SER A 60 -0.01 0.48 1.64
N LEU A 61 -1.31 0.59 1.79
CA LEU A 61 -2.08 -0.07 2.83
C LEU A 61 -3.28 -0.81 2.25
N MET A 62 -3.68 -1.89 2.92
CA MET A 62 -4.84 -2.69 2.55
C MET A 62 -5.52 -3.26 3.79
N ILE A 63 -6.83 -3.39 3.75
CA ILE A 63 -7.60 -4.16 4.73
C ILE A 63 -8.14 -5.40 4.04
N GLN A 64 -7.85 -6.55 4.61
CA GLN A 64 -8.47 -7.81 4.27
C GLN A 64 -9.70 -8.02 5.17
N LYS A 65 -10.86 -8.25 4.56
CA LYS A 65 -12.08 -8.58 5.30
C LYS A 65 -12.03 -10.06 5.72
N GLY A 66 -12.10 -10.30 7.03
CA GLY A 66 -11.94 -11.62 7.60
C GLY A 66 -10.49 -12.07 7.79
N ALA A 67 -10.27 -12.97 8.74
CA ALA A 67 -8.95 -13.45 9.13
C ALA A 67 -8.34 -14.46 8.15
N THR A 68 -9.17 -15.09 7.34
CA THR A 68 -8.75 -16.11 6.37
C THR A 68 -9.52 -15.95 5.07
N ILE A 69 -8.83 -16.20 3.96
CA ILE A 69 -9.45 -16.27 2.64
C ILE A 69 -9.87 -17.73 2.41
N ALA A 70 -11.15 -17.95 2.16
CA ALA A 70 -11.65 -19.29 1.87
C ALA A 70 -11.17 -19.74 0.47
N SER A 71 -10.74 -20.99 0.37
CA SER A 71 -10.30 -21.56 -0.91
C SER A 71 -11.43 -21.54 -1.94
N GLY A 72 -11.17 -21.01 -3.13
CA GLY A 72 -12.15 -20.86 -4.19
C GLY A 72 -13.07 -19.63 -4.03
N GLN A 73 -12.78 -18.77 -3.05
CA GLN A 73 -13.49 -17.52 -2.79
C GLN A 73 -12.54 -16.32 -2.78
N GLU A 74 -11.43 -16.43 -3.47
CA GLU A 74 -10.46 -15.35 -3.63
C GLU A 74 -11.09 -14.24 -4.48
N SER A 75 -11.66 -13.24 -3.81
CA SER A 75 -12.30 -12.10 -4.45
C SER A 75 -11.61 -10.80 -4.07
N ASP A 76 -11.51 -9.89 -5.02
CA ASP A 76 -11.08 -8.51 -4.77
C ASP A 76 -12.05 -7.77 -3.81
N ASP A 77 -13.29 -8.24 -3.68
CA ASP A 77 -14.28 -7.68 -2.76
C ASP A 77 -13.90 -7.89 -1.28
N ASP A 78 -13.02 -8.87 -1.00
CA ASP A 78 -12.48 -9.12 0.34
C ASP A 78 -11.30 -8.20 0.67
N LEU A 79 -10.82 -7.43 -0.29
CA LEU A 79 -9.69 -6.50 -0.12
C LEU A 79 -10.14 -5.06 -0.31
N VAL A 80 -9.84 -4.23 0.67
CA VAL A 80 -10.01 -2.79 0.59
C VAL A 80 -8.62 -2.14 0.52
N TRP A 81 -8.25 -1.67 -0.67
CA TRP A 81 -7.01 -0.92 -0.85
C TRP A 81 -7.21 0.52 -0.39
N LEU A 82 -6.40 0.95 0.58
CA LEU A 82 -6.40 2.32 1.07
C LEU A 82 -5.43 3.13 0.22
N ALA A 83 -5.87 3.52 -0.95
CA ALA A 83 -5.04 4.22 -1.91
C ALA A 83 -5.81 5.39 -2.55
N ASP A 84 -5.15 6.52 -2.63
CA ASP A 84 -5.61 7.63 -3.47
C ASP A 84 -5.24 7.31 -4.93
N TYR A 85 -6.24 6.90 -5.68
CA TYR A 85 -6.05 6.65 -7.11
C TYR A 85 -6.06 7.96 -7.87
N VAL A 86 -5.02 8.19 -8.66
CA VAL A 86 -5.02 9.19 -9.72
C VAL A 86 -5.36 8.48 -11.02
N GLN A 87 -6.49 8.81 -11.59
CA GLN A 87 -6.80 8.38 -12.94
C GLN A 87 -6.04 9.29 -13.90
N THR A 88 -5.03 8.75 -14.57
CA THR A 88 -4.37 9.43 -15.68
C THR A 88 -4.85 8.84 -17.00
N ASP A 89 -5.24 9.69 -17.92
CA ASP A 89 -5.50 9.28 -19.30
C ASP A 89 -4.15 9.11 -20.00
N ASN A 90 -3.88 7.90 -20.46
CA ASN A 90 -2.78 7.63 -21.39
C ASN A 90 -3.14 8.23 -22.76
N PRO A 91 -2.16 8.73 -23.53
CA PRO A 91 -2.35 9.05 -24.92
C PRO A 91 -2.91 7.92 -25.80
N SER A 92 -2.76 6.66 -25.36
CA SER A 92 -3.38 5.47 -25.99
C SER A 92 -4.84 5.22 -25.56
N GLY A 93 -5.42 6.03 -24.67
CA GLY A 93 -6.79 5.86 -24.17
C GLY A 93 -6.97 4.76 -23.12
N GLU A 94 -5.89 4.14 -22.67
CA GLU A 94 -5.93 3.20 -21.54
C GLU A 94 -5.98 3.95 -20.21
N ARG A 95 -6.85 3.51 -19.31
CA ARG A 95 -6.96 4.07 -17.97
C ARG A 95 -5.91 3.46 -17.07
N TYR A 96 -5.08 4.31 -16.47
CA TYR A 96 -4.17 3.89 -15.41
C TYR A 96 -4.80 4.11 -14.05
N TYR A 97 -4.57 3.13 -13.18
CA TYR A 97 -4.71 3.34 -11.75
C TYR A 97 -3.32 3.61 -11.18
N GLN A 98 -2.99 4.87 -11.05
CA GLN A 98 -1.81 5.29 -10.31
C GLN A 98 -2.23 5.48 -8.85
N ALA A 99 -1.55 4.81 -7.94
CA ALA A 99 -1.68 5.07 -6.53
C ALA A 99 -0.58 6.02 -6.07
N ARG A 100 -0.92 6.90 -5.14
CA ARG A 100 0.04 7.77 -4.46
C ARG A 100 0.63 7.05 -3.25
N THR A 101 1.80 7.49 -2.84
CA THR A 101 2.36 7.16 -1.54
C THR A 101 1.36 7.59 -0.45
N HIS A 102 0.95 6.65 0.41
CA HIS A 102 -0.07 6.88 1.44
C HIS A 102 0.39 7.91 2.47
N ILE A 103 1.62 7.74 2.99
CA ILE A 103 2.27 8.70 3.90
C ILE A 103 3.55 9.21 3.25
N ARG A 104 3.61 10.50 2.98
CA ARG A 104 4.81 11.14 2.44
C ARG A 104 5.71 11.64 3.56
N HIS A 105 7.01 11.53 3.33
CA HIS A 105 7.99 12.13 4.22
C HIS A 105 7.97 13.67 4.09
N PRO A 106 8.06 14.44 5.20
CA PRO A 106 8.02 15.92 5.13
C PRO A 106 9.13 16.55 4.32
N LYS A 107 10.26 15.86 4.18
CA LYS A 107 11.41 16.31 3.38
C LYS A 107 11.35 15.89 1.92
N ALA A 108 10.30 15.17 1.50
CA ALA A 108 10.15 14.79 0.10
C ALA A 108 9.98 16.02 -0.77
N SER A 109 10.72 16.09 -1.87
CA SER A 109 10.88 17.32 -2.66
C SER A 109 9.79 17.55 -3.71
N LEU A 110 9.02 16.50 -4.06
CA LEU A 110 7.98 16.62 -5.10
C LEU A 110 6.88 17.60 -4.71
N SER A 111 6.53 18.46 -5.63
CA SER A 111 5.34 19.29 -5.55
C SER A 111 4.05 18.48 -5.79
N ASP A 112 2.92 18.99 -5.34
CA ASP A 112 1.61 18.36 -5.60
C ASP A 112 1.32 18.21 -7.10
N ALA A 113 1.81 19.14 -7.94
CA ALA A 113 1.65 19.07 -9.38
C ALA A 113 2.44 17.90 -10.01
N GLU A 114 3.62 17.61 -9.50
CA GLU A 114 4.42 16.45 -9.93
C GLU A 114 3.78 15.14 -9.50
N ILE A 115 3.28 15.07 -8.26
CA ILE A 115 2.55 13.93 -7.74
C ILE A 115 1.28 13.66 -8.58
N GLN A 116 0.57 14.71 -8.99
CA GLN A 116 -0.61 14.57 -9.86
C GLN A 116 -0.27 13.99 -11.23
N LYS A 117 0.97 14.17 -11.69
CA LYS A 117 1.47 13.56 -12.93
C LYS A 117 1.97 12.11 -12.73
N GLY A 118 1.91 11.59 -11.50
CA GLY A 118 2.35 10.25 -11.18
C GLY A 118 3.84 10.13 -10.83
N GLU A 119 4.52 11.24 -10.59
CA GLU A 119 5.89 11.22 -10.08
C GLU A 119 5.91 10.77 -8.62
N ILE A 120 6.98 10.12 -8.21
CA ILE A 120 7.16 9.52 -6.88
C ILE A 120 8.41 10.04 -6.20
N ASP A 121 8.35 10.14 -4.87
CA ASP A 121 9.47 10.59 -4.06
C ASP A 121 10.69 9.68 -4.23
N GLN A 122 11.82 10.25 -4.66
CA GLN A 122 13.07 9.53 -4.92
C GLN A 122 14.12 9.77 -3.82
N ASP A 123 13.96 10.86 -3.07
CA ASP A 123 14.94 11.35 -2.10
C ASP A 123 14.63 10.97 -0.65
N TYR A 124 13.38 11.09 -0.22
CA TYR A 124 12.93 10.75 1.13
C TYR A 124 11.58 10.06 1.09
N CYS A 125 11.43 8.99 1.87
CA CYS A 125 10.15 8.31 1.99
C CYS A 125 9.97 7.74 3.40
N TYR A 126 8.73 7.34 3.71
CA TYR A 126 8.42 6.51 4.86
C TYR A 126 8.16 5.07 4.41
N TRP A 127 8.83 4.13 5.10
CA TRP A 127 8.49 2.73 5.04
C TRP A 127 7.70 2.31 6.27
N ALA A 128 6.76 1.42 6.06
CA ALA A 128 5.93 0.85 7.10
C ALA A 128 6.77 0.07 8.11
N GLY A 129 6.59 0.39 9.36
CA GLY A 129 7.07 -0.40 10.49
C GLY A 129 5.96 -1.23 11.10
N ASP A 130 6.10 -1.55 12.37
CA ASP A 130 5.11 -2.33 13.12
C ASP A 130 3.86 -1.52 13.43
N ALA A 131 2.75 -2.22 13.68
CA ALA A 131 1.49 -1.62 14.05
C ALA A 131 0.81 -2.40 15.17
N VAL A 132 0.06 -1.69 16.02
CA VAL A 132 -0.68 -2.25 17.14
C VAL A 132 -2.07 -1.64 17.24
N VAL A 133 -3.05 -2.46 17.59
CA VAL A 133 -4.39 -1.98 17.95
C VAL A 133 -4.49 -1.90 19.47
N TYR A 134 -4.98 -0.77 19.99
CA TYR A 134 -5.27 -0.61 21.39
C TYR A 134 -6.59 0.15 21.62
N ASP A 135 -7.12 0.07 22.84
CA ASP A 135 -8.30 0.81 23.25
C ASP A 135 -7.86 2.14 23.92
N ASP A 136 -8.10 3.24 23.23
CA ASP A 136 -7.88 4.59 23.78
C ASP A 136 -9.12 5.03 24.56
N PRO A 137 -8.98 5.49 25.83
CA PRO A 137 -10.12 5.89 26.67
C PRO A 137 -10.95 7.06 26.11
N ALA A 138 -10.36 7.91 25.27
CA ALA A 138 -11.02 9.10 24.72
C ALA A 138 -11.50 8.89 23.27
N HIS A 139 -10.87 7.99 22.51
CA HIS A 139 -11.06 7.88 21.06
C HIS A 139 -11.46 6.47 20.60
N GLY A 140 -11.69 5.53 21.53
CA GLY A 140 -12.08 4.17 21.18
C GLY A 140 -10.92 3.33 20.63
N LYS A 141 -11.19 2.47 19.67
CA LYS A 141 -10.15 1.61 19.09
C LYS A 141 -9.28 2.36 18.09
N ILE A 142 -7.98 2.33 18.34
CA ILE A 142 -6.98 3.01 17.52
C ILE A 142 -6.00 1.97 16.97
N LEU A 143 -5.70 2.06 15.69
CA LEU A 143 -4.53 1.44 15.09
C LEU A 143 -3.39 2.47 15.13
N GLN A 144 -2.37 2.19 15.92
CA GLN A 144 -1.15 2.98 15.95
C GLN A 144 -0.08 2.30 15.11
N MET A 145 0.56 3.04 14.23
CA MET A 145 1.54 2.53 13.30
C MET A 145 2.82 3.34 13.33
N LEU A 146 3.94 2.65 13.42
CA LEU A 146 5.28 3.23 13.29
C LEU A 146 5.68 3.29 11.82
N TRP A 147 6.25 4.41 11.42
CA TRP A 147 6.83 4.64 10.10
C TRP A 147 8.30 4.97 10.23
N THR A 148 9.13 4.35 9.41
CA THR A 148 10.57 4.59 9.37
C THR A 148 10.91 5.50 8.20
N GLY A 149 11.49 6.65 8.49
CA GLY A 149 11.99 7.57 7.47
C GLY A 149 13.28 7.06 6.85
N VAL A 150 13.32 7.00 5.54
CA VAL A 150 14.42 6.42 4.76
C VAL A 150 14.86 7.40 3.66
N GLU A 151 16.16 7.43 3.43
CA GLU A 151 16.78 8.01 2.24
C GLU A 151 17.03 6.87 1.24
N PRO A 152 16.20 6.68 0.20
CA PRO A 152 16.23 5.48 -0.65
C PRO A 152 17.57 5.23 -1.33
N GLY A 153 18.27 6.29 -1.74
CA GLY A 153 19.57 6.17 -2.43
C GLY A 153 20.68 5.56 -1.58
N SER A 154 20.64 5.78 -0.26
CA SER A 154 21.61 5.24 0.70
C SER A 154 21.05 4.12 1.56
N LEU A 155 19.75 3.88 1.54
CA LEU A 155 18.99 3.00 2.43
C LEU A 155 19.21 3.33 3.92
N LYS A 156 19.50 4.58 4.22
CA LYS A 156 19.77 5.04 5.57
C LYS A 156 18.46 5.43 6.27
N ASN A 157 18.26 4.89 7.45
CA ASN A 157 17.21 5.36 8.34
C ASN A 157 17.59 6.74 8.89
N ILE A 158 16.69 7.70 8.78
CA ILE A 158 16.94 9.11 9.14
C ILE A 158 16.08 9.58 10.30
N ASP A 159 14.85 9.12 10.40
CA ASP A 159 13.90 9.44 11.47
C ASP A 159 12.77 8.39 11.51
N GLY A 160 11.71 8.72 12.24
CA GLY A 160 10.48 7.93 12.30
C GLY A 160 9.31 8.79 12.73
N CYS A 161 8.11 8.33 12.44
CA CYS A 161 6.89 8.94 12.96
C CYS A 161 5.87 7.88 13.37
N LEU A 162 4.99 8.26 14.29
CA LEU A 162 3.80 7.50 14.64
C LEU A 162 2.59 8.12 13.93
N ARG A 163 1.71 7.26 13.44
CA ARG A 163 0.40 7.64 12.93
C ARG A 163 -0.67 6.83 13.63
N GLU A 164 -1.78 7.46 13.87
CA GLU A 164 -2.96 6.86 14.50
C GLU A 164 -4.13 6.93 13.55
N TYR A 165 -4.87 5.84 13.47
CA TYR A 165 -6.04 5.68 12.64
C TYR A 165 -7.19 5.23 13.53
N SER A 166 -8.30 5.98 13.55
CA SER A 166 -9.53 5.54 14.19
C SER A 166 -10.09 4.31 13.48
N LEU A 167 -10.55 3.36 14.26
CA LEU A 167 -11.17 2.12 13.76
C LEU A 167 -12.70 2.11 13.97
N GLU A 168 -13.29 3.28 14.29
CA GLU A 168 -14.73 3.50 14.41
C GLU A 168 -15.35 4.00 13.09
#